data_2222f32d79d8e86a1959a14103508ac5
#
_entry.id   2222f32d79d8e86a1959a14103508ac5
#
_cell.length_a   1.000
_cell.length_b   1.000
_cell.length_c   1.000
_cell.angle_alpha   90.00
_cell.angle_beta   90.00
_cell.angle_gamma   90.00
#
_symmetry.space_group_name_H-M   'P 1'
#
loop_
_entity.id
_entity.type
_entity.pdbx_description
1 polymer ?
#
loop_
_entity_poly.entity_id
_entity_poly.type
_entity_poly.pdbx_seq_one_letter_code
_entity_poly.pdbx_strand_id
1 'polypeptide(L)'
;MRQGENHMDFEQQLLEQIEVLLHCDGITHVNRMGKIVTAWVSDLVEGKDFKVPLSICFVPCERGSDGERQLQIVLTLSRNVQMEKYRQIVDRLGALNARADIGTLSLFPNGEICYMYQMLLLGDDIQTAVQSVQEVLQMLLMFLFEYYLYLLVLSADPEKMTLEQYQAGGYVQTDRPWKA
;
A
#
# COMPACT_ATOMS: atom_id res chain seq x y z
N MET A 1 -0.14 -24.50 -40.25
CA MET A 1 0.57 -24.27 -38.99
C MET A 1 0.33 -22.83 -38.59
N ARG A 2 -0.64 -22.56 -37.71
CA ARG A 2 -0.82 -21.23 -37.12
C ARG A 2 0.19 -21.12 -35.98
N GLN A 3 1.14 -20.19 -36.12
CA GLN A 3 2.00 -19.77 -35.02
C GLN A 3 1.07 -19.28 -33.91
N GLY A 4 1.09 -19.94 -32.78
CA GLY A 4 0.43 -19.45 -31.58
C GLY A 4 1.15 -18.19 -31.14
N GLU A 5 0.58 -17.04 -31.43
CA GLU A 5 0.92 -15.80 -30.77
C GLU A 5 0.60 -16.05 -29.28
N ASN A 6 1.66 -16.10 -28.47
CA ASN A 6 1.55 -16.11 -27.02
C ASN A 6 0.98 -14.73 -26.62
N HIS A 7 -0.33 -14.58 -26.69
CA HIS A 7 -0.99 -13.44 -26.09
C HIS A 7 -0.77 -13.56 -24.59
N MET A 8 0.12 -12.75 -24.08
CA MET A 8 0.36 -12.60 -22.65
C MET A 8 -0.97 -12.20 -22.01
N ASP A 9 -1.37 -12.88 -20.95
CA ASP A 9 -2.59 -12.58 -20.21
C ASP A 9 -2.57 -11.13 -19.69
N PHE A 10 -3.71 -10.43 -19.70
CA PHE A 10 -3.86 -9.05 -19.22
C PHE A 10 -3.22 -8.86 -17.83
N GLU A 11 -3.46 -9.77 -16.89
CA GLU A 11 -2.88 -9.71 -15.56
C GLU A 11 -1.35 -9.68 -15.60
N GLN A 12 -0.77 -10.51 -16.44
CA GLN A 12 0.68 -10.61 -16.61
C GLN A 12 1.27 -9.32 -17.21
N GLN A 13 0.61 -8.78 -18.23
CA GLN A 13 1.01 -7.51 -18.86
C GLN A 13 0.92 -6.35 -17.87
N LEU A 14 -0.16 -6.27 -17.11
CA LEU A 14 -0.34 -5.21 -16.13
C LEU A 14 0.71 -5.29 -15.02
N LEU A 15 1.01 -6.49 -14.49
CA LEU A 15 2.05 -6.65 -13.48
C LEU A 15 3.45 -6.29 -13.99
N GLU A 16 3.75 -6.52 -15.28
CA GLU A 16 5.00 -6.06 -15.89
C GLU A 16 5.09 -4.54 -15.96
N GLN A 17 4.00 -3.87 -16.32
CA GLN A 17 3.97 -2.41 -16.34
C GLN A 17 4.04 -1.82 -14.92
N ILE A 18 3.41 -2.47 -13.93
CA ILE A 18 3.52 -2.09 -12.52
C ILE A 18 4.97 -2.25 -12.03
N GLU A 19 5.65 -3.33 -12.39
CA GLU A 19 7.06 -3.52 -12.05
C GLU A 19 7.92 -2.36 -12.58
N VAL A 20 7.70 -1.93 -13.82
CA VAL A 20 8.37 -0.76 -14.41
C VAL A 20 8.00 0.53 -13.68
N LEU A 21 6.71 0.73 -13.36
CA LEU A 21 6.22 1.90 -12.64
C LEU A 21 6.87 2.07 -11.25
N LEU A 22 7.14 0.95 -10.57
CA LEU A 22 7.75 0.96 -9.25
C LEU A 22 9.26 1.26 -9.25
N HIS A 23 9.92 1.34 -10.42
CA HIS A 23 11.32 1.79 -10.52
C HIS A 23 11.40 3.32 -10.45
N CYS A 24 11.09 3.88 -9.28
CA CYS A 24 11.12 5.32 -9.01
C CYS A 24 11.81 5.60 -7.66
N ASP A 25 12.13 6.87 -7.39
CA ASP A 25 12.78 7.28 -6.15
C ASP A 25 11.95 6.85 -4.92
N GLY A 26 12.63 6.33 -3.90
CA GLY A 26 12.01 5.86 -2.66
C GLY A 26 11.37 4.47 -2.72
N ILE A 27 11.36 3.80 -3.89
CA ILE A 27 10.97 2.40 -4.01
C ILE A 27 12.18 1.56 -4.44
N THR A 28 12.45 0.51 -3.69
CA THR A 28 13.65 -0.33 -3.88
C THR A 28 13.29 -1.81 -3.90
N HIS A 29 14.22 -2.64 -4.40
CA HIS A 29 14.09 -4.11 -4.41
C HIS A 29 12.78 -4.58 -5.06
N VAL A 30 12.41 -3.96 -6.19
CA VAL A 30 11.26 -4.39 -6.98
C VAL A 30 11.54 -5.79 -7.52
N ASN A 31 10.63 -6.70 -7.29
CA ASN A 31 10.72 -8.08 -7.74
C ASN A 31 9.34 -8.64 -8.06
N ARG A 32 9.26 -9.41 -9.13
CA ARG A 32 8.05 -10.10 -9.53
C ARG A 32 8.19 -11.61 -9.36
N MET A 33 7.29 -12.20 -8.61
CA MET A 33 7.19 -13.65 -8.42
C MET A 33 5.81 -14.13 -8.89
N GLY A 34 5.75 -14.62 -10.12
CA GLY A 34 4.49 -15.08 -10.74
C GLY A 34 3.47 -13.95 -10.84
N LYS A 35 2.38 -14.05 -10.07
CA LYS A 35 1.28 -13.07 -10.05
C LYS A 35 1.38 -12.00 -8.94
N ILE A 36 2.54 -11.85 -8.33
CA ILE A 36 2.78 -10.89 -7.25
C ILE A 36 3.98 -10.04 -7.61
N VAL A 37 3.83 -8.72 -7.51
CA VAL A 37 4.94 -7.75 -7.49
C VAL A 37 5.18 -7.33 -6.06
N THR A 38 6.43 -7.38 -5.61
CA THR A 38 6.86 -6.95 -4.28
C THR A 38 7.92 -5.87 -4.41
N ALA A 39 7.93 -4.94 -3.46
CA ALA A 39 8.92 -3.88 -3.37
C ALA A 39 9.10 -3.43 -1.92
N TRP A 40 10.05 -2.53 -1.69
CA TRP A 40 10.22 -1.84 -0.42
C TRP A 40 10.05 -0.33 -0.63
N VAL A 41 9.18 0.28 0.16
CA VAL A 41 9.07 1.73 0.25
C VAL A 41 10.06 2.22 1.29
N SER A 42 10.97 3.11 0.90
CA SER A 42 12.02 3.72 1.73
C SER A 42 11.80 5.22 1.87
N ASP A 43 12.71 5.89 2.57
CA ASP A 43 12.74 7.35 2.73
C ASP A 43 11.47 7.97 3.35
N LEU A 44 10.72 7.16 4.12
CA LEU A 44 9.51 7.61 4.79
C LEU A 44 9.77 8.56 5.98
N VAL A 45 10.98 8.52 6.52
CA VAL A 45 11.41 9.40 7.63
C VAL A 45 12.83 9.85 7.36
N GLU A 46 13.05 11.15 7.33
CA GLU A 46 14.36 11.75 7.07
C GLU A 46 15.45 11.19 8.00
N GLY A 47 16.56 10.76 7.39
CA GLY A 47 17.73 10.23 8.12
C GLY A 47 17.50 8.87 8.80
N LYS A 48 16.43 8.14 8.47
CA LYS A 48 16.13 6.79 8.99
C LYS A 48 15.96 5.79 7.85
N ASP A 49 16.63 4.65 7.97
CA ASP A 49 16.49 3.53 7.02
C ASP A 49 15.29 2.64 7.39
N PHE A 50 14.09 3.22 7.39
CA PHE A 50 12.86 2.43 7.52
C PHE A 50 12.43 1.94 6.16
N LYS A 51 12.01 0.66 6.11
CA LYS A 51 11.51 0.02 4.89
C LYS A 51 10.16 -0.61 5.14
N VAL A 52 9.19 -0.24 4.32
CA VAL A 52 7.83 -0.78 4.36
C VAL A 52 7.65 -1.74 3.19
N PRO A 53 7.35 -3.02 3.45
CA PRO A 53 7.03 -3.97 2.38
C PRO A 53 5.76 -3.54 1.65
N LEU A 54 5.85 -3.45 0.32
CA LEU A 54 4.75 -3.28 -0.61
C LEU A 54 4.51 -4.59 -1.36
N SER A 55 3.27 -5.00 -1.48
CA SER A 55 2.86 -6.13 -2.32
C SER A 55 1.67 -5.76 -3.18
N ILE A 56 1.72 -6.10 -4.46
CA ILE A 56 0.64 -5.88 -5.43
C ILE A 56 0.34 -7.21 -6.10
N CYS A 57 -0.90 -7.66 -6.04
CA CYS A 57 -1.31 -8.93 -6.65
C CYS A 57 -2.77 -8.91 -7.08
N PHE A 58 -3.10 -9.77 -8.03
CA PHE A 58 -4.49 -10.08 -8.33
C PHE A 58 -5.06 -11.03 -7.27
N VAL A 59 -6.29 -10.76 -6.84
CA VAL A 59 -7.04 -11.60 -5.92
C VAL A 59 -8.30 -12.14 -6.60
N PRO A 60 -8.79 -13.32 -6.21
CA PRO A 60 -10.03 -13.84 -6.76
C PRO A 60 -11.21 -12.89 -6.54
N CYS A 61 -11.95 -12.59 -7.59
CA CYS A 61 -13.18 -11.81 -7.50
C CYS A 61 -14.36 -12.79 -7.34
N GLU A 62 -14.85 -12.99 -6.12
CA GLU A 62 -15.91 -13.98 -5.82
C GLU A 62 -17.27 -13.64 -6.45
N ARG A 63 -17.49 -12.38 -6.85
CA ARG A 63 -18.75 -11.87 -7.39
C ARG A 63 -18.62 -11.20 -8.75
N GLY A 64 -17.43 -11.33 -9.37
CA GLY A 64 -17.14 -10.68 -10.64
C GLY A 64 -17.90 -11.31 -11.80
N SER A 65 -18.38 -10.48 -12.72
CA SER A 65 -18.78 -10.90 -14.06
C SER A 65 -17.54 -11.25 -14.88
N ASP A 66 -17.74 -11.96 -16.00
CA ASP A 66 -16.64 -12.26 -16.93
C ASP A 66 -15.89 -10.97 -17.33
N GLY A 67 -14.58 -10.93 -17.05
CA GLY A 67 -13.73 -9.77 -17.36
C GLY A 67 -13.48 -8.79 -16.20
N GLU A 68 -14.09 -8.97 -15.05
CA GLU A 68 -13.76 -8.21 -13.85
C GLU A 68 -12.55 -8.81 -13.13
N ARG A 69 -11.58 -7.97 -12.81
CA ARG A 69 -10.37 -8.36 -12.09
C ARG A 69 -10.16 -7.47 -10.88
N GLN A 70 -9.79 -8.05 -9.78
CA GLN A 70 -9.52 -7.34 -8.55
C GLN A 70 -8.02 -7.31 -8.26
N LEU A 71 -7.45 -6.11 -8.22
CA LEU A 71 -6.05 -5.88 -7.84
C LEU A 71 -6.01 -5.45 -6.38
N GLN A 72 -5.15 -6.07 -5.59
CA GLN A 72 -4.91 -5.72 -4.20
C GLN A 72 -3.52 -5.10 -4.03
N ILE A 73 -3.45 -3.98 -3.32
CA ILE A 73 -2.22 -3.30 -2.92
C ILE A 73 -2.14 -3.37 -1.39
N VAL A 74 -1.02 -3.84 -0.85
CA VAL A 74 -0.81 -4.01 0.59
C VAL A 74 0.53 -3.41 0.98
N LEU A 75 0.53 -2.53 1.97
CA LEU A 75 1.69 -2.01 2.67
C LEU A 75 1.70 -2.60 4.09
N THR A 76 2.75 -3.35 4.46
CA THR A 76 2.88 -3.91 5.81
C THR A 76 3.67 -2.93 6.68
N LEU A 77 2.97 -2.19 7.54
CA LEU A 77 3.51 -1.03 8.24
C LEU A 77 4.22 -1.39 9.54
N SER A 78 3.75 -2.42 10.22
CA SER A 78 4.33 -2.90 11.47
C SER A 78 4.09 -4.39 11.63
N ARG A 79 5.02 -5.03 12.33
CA ARG A 79 4.92 -6.43 12.78
C ARG A 79 5.15 -6.47 14.28
N ASN A 80 4.58 -7.42 14.98
CA ASN A 80 4.75 -7.63 16.42
C ASN A 80 4.09 -6.55 17.31
N VAL A 81 2.92 -6.08 16.91
CA VAL A 81 2.10 -5.21 17.77
C VAL A 81 1.68 -5.95 19.04
N GLN A 82 1.68 -5.26 20.17
CA GLN A 82 1.21 -5.81 21.46
C GLN A 82 -0.30 -6.07 21.41
N MET A 83 -0.70 -7.33 21.26
CA MET A 83 -2.11 -7.72 21.12
C MET A 83 -2.94 -7.50 22.39
N GLU A 84 -2.30 -7.35 23.55
CA GLU A 84 -2.96 -6.94 24.80
C GLU A 84 -3.61 -5.58 24.69
N LYS A 85 -3.06 -4.71 23.84
CA LYS A 85 -3.58 -3.35 23.56
C LYS A 85 -4.45 -3.30 22.29
N TYR A 86 -4.95 -4.44 21.80
CA TYR A 86 -5.69 -4.57 20.52
C TYR A 86 -6.78 -3.51 20.36
N ARG A 87 -7.66 -3.34 21.36
CA ARG A 87 -8.78 -2.39 21.29
C ARG A 87 -8.30 -0.96 21.09
N GLN A 88 -7.32 -0.54 21.88
CA GLN A 88 -6.76 0.81 21.77
C GLN A 88 -6.17 1.07 20.40
N ILE A 89 -5.44 0.09 19.84
CA ILE A 89 -4.83 0.20 18.52
C ILE A 89 -5.90 0.29 17.44
N VAL A 90 -6.92 -0.58 17.49
CA VAL A 90 -8.03 -0.56 16.52
C VAL A 90 -8.79 0.77 16.55
N ASP A 91 -9.05 1.32 17.73
CA ASP A 91 -9.71 2.63 17.88
C ASP A 91 -8.87 3.75 17.24
N ARG A 92 -7.54 3.72 17.43
CA ARG A 92 -6.62 4.68 16.83
C ARG A 92 -6.52 4.52 15.32
N LEU A 93 -6.47 3.28 14.82
CA LEU A 93 -6.52 3.02 13.38
C LEU A 93 -7.85 3.49 12.77
N GLY A 94 -8.95 3.34 13.48
CA GLY A 94 -10.26 3.88 13.08
C GLY A 94 -10.24 5.39 12.89
N ALA A 95 -9.58 6.14 13.80
CA ALA A 95 -9.41 7.58 13.67
C ALA A 95 -8.53 7.98 12.45
N LEU A 96 -7.51 7.17 12.13
CA LEU A 96 -6.71 7.37 10.92
C LEU A 96 -7.48 7.03 9.64
N ASN A 97 -8.24 5.93 9.64
CA ASN A 97 -9.07 5.55 8.50
C ASN A 97 -10.10 6.62 8.13
N ALA A 98 -10.59 7.38 9.11
CA ALA A 98 -11.48 8.51 8.85
C ALA A 98 -10.80 9.69 8.13
N ARG A 99 -9.47 9.67 7.96
CA ARG A 99 -8.66 10.67 7.28
C ARG A 99 -8.06 10.18 5.97
N ALA A 100 -8.09 8.87 5.75
CA ALA A 100 -7.60 8.27 4.52
C ALA A 100 -8.61 8.49 3.39
N ASP A 101 -8.16 9.08 2.29
CA ASP A 101 -8.99 9.27 1.10
C ASP A 101 -9.31 7.94 0.44
N ILE A 102 -8.38 7.00 0.50
CA ILE A 102 -8.53 5.63 -0.02
C ILE A 102 -7.86 4.63 0.91
N GLY A 103 -8.19 3.36 0.74
CA GLY A 103 -7.59 2.27 1.50
C GLY A 103 -8.09 2.17 2.93
N THR A 104 -7.57 1.19 3.64
CA THR A 104 -7.94 0.89 5.02
C THR A 104 -6.75 0.35 5.81
N LEU A 105 -6.50 0.94 6.96
CA LEU A 105 -5.59 0.39 7.96
C LEU A 105 -6.29 -0.69 8.76
N SER A 106 -5.66 -1.84 8.88
CA SER A 106 -6.20 -2.98 9.64
C SER A 106 -5.12 -3.60 10.51
N LEU A 107 -5.51 -4.02 11.72
CA LEU A 107 -4.69 -4.85 12.60
C LEU A 107 -5.12 -6.32 12.44
N PHE A 108 -4.17 -7.15 12.02
CA PHE A 108 -4.40 -8.59 11.83
C PHE A 108 -4.12 -9.39 13.12
N PRO A 109 -4.71 -10.59 13.25
CA PRO A 109 -4.50 -11.44 14.43
C PRO A 109 -3.05 -11.85 14.69
N ASN A 110 -2.19 -11.81 13.67
CA ASN A 110 -0.75 -12.06 13.79
C ASN A 110 0.06 -10.86 14.31
N GLY A 111 -0.62 -9.76 14.68
CA GLY A 111 0.02 -8.52 15.17
C GLY A 111 0.59 -7.64 14.05
N GLU A 112 0.18 -7.83 12.82
CA GLU A 112 0.59 -6.95 11.71
C GLU A 112 -0.43 -5.83 11.50
N ILE A 113 0.06 -4.59 11.34
CA ILE A 113 -0.71 -3.47 10.83
C ILE A 113 -0.43 -3.35 9.35
N CYS A 114 -1.48 -3.47 8.54
CA CYS A 114 -1.39 -3.29 7.10
C CYS A 114 -2.29 -2.13 6.63
N TYR A 115 -1.80 -1.39 5.64
CA TYR A 115 -2.60 -0.44 4.88
C TYR A 115 -2.91 -1.07 3.54
N MET A 116 -4.20 -1.27 3.25
CA MET A 116 -4.66 -2.05 2.11
C MET A 116 -5.63 -1.28 1.25
N TYR A 117 -5.53 -1.48 -0.05
CA TYR A 117 -6.50 -1.03 -1.03
C TYR A 117 -6.80 -2.14 -2.02
N GLN A 118 -8.07 -2.26 -2.39
CA GLN A 118 -8.53 -3.17 -3.44
C GLN A 118 -9.21 -2.35 -4.52
N MET A 119 -8.79 -2.51 -5.76
CA MET A 119 -9.38 -1.85 -6.90
C MET A 119 -9.97 -2.86 -7.88
N LEU A 120 -11.13 -2.53 -8.40
CA LEU A 120 -11.77 -3.28 -9.47
C LEU A 120 -11.29 -2.73 -10.81
N LEU A 121 -10.73 -3.60 -11.63
CA LEU A 121 -10.32 -3.29 -13.00
C LEU A 121 -11.38 -3.82 -13.96
N LEU A 122 -11.89 -2.94 -14.80
CA LEU A 122 -12.89 -3.26 -15.81
C LEU A 122 -12.28 -3.21 -17.20
N GLY A 123 -12.52 -4.26 -17.99
CA GLY A 123 -12.02 -4.35 -19.36
C GLY A 123 -10.50 -4.70 -19.45
N ASP A 124 -9.95 -4.53 -20.65
CA ASP A 124 -8.60 -4.99 -21.01
C ASP A 124 -7.67 -3.85 -21.47
N ASP A 125 -7.99 -2.59 -21.11
CA ASP A 125 -7.14 -1.45 -21.43
C ASP A 125 -6.01 -1.31 -20.39
N ILE A 126 -4.83 -1.79 -20.78
CA ILE A 126 -3.63 -1.76 -19.94
C ILE A 126 -3.22 -0.34 -19.56
N GLN A 127 -3.30 0.63 -20.47
CA GLN A 127 -2.84 2.00 -20.21
C GLN A 127 -3.71 2.67 -19.14
N THR A 128 -5.02 2.55 -19.26
CA THR A 128 -5.96 3.06 -18.25
C THR A 128 -5.76 2.36 -16.90
N ALA A 129 -5.51 1.04 -16.89
CA ALA A 129 -5.24 0.29 -15.68
C ALA A 129 -3.93 0.74 -15.00
N VAL A 130 -2.84 0.92 -15.75
CA VAL A 130 -1.55 1.42 -15.24
C VAL A 130 -1.70 2.81 -14.65
N GLN A 131 -2.38 3.73 -15.32
CA GLN A 131 -2.63 5.07 -14.83
C GLN A 131 -3.42 5.03 -13.51
N SER A 132 -4.46 4.23 -13.42
CA SER A 132 -5.27 4.08 -12.22
C SER A 132 -4.43 3.52 -11.04
N VAL A 133 -3.57 2.54 -11.30
CA VAL A 133 -2.65 1.99 -10.30
C VAL A 133 -1.66 3.06 -9.82
N GLN A 134 -1.12 3.86 -10.74
CA GLN A 134 -0.20 4.95 -10.41
C GLN A 134 -0.86 5.99 -9.49
N GLU A 135 -2.06 6.44 -9.82
CA GLU A 135 -2.82 7.40 -9.03
C GLU A 135 -3.10 6.86 -7.62
N VAL A 136 -3.53 5.60 -7.52
CA VAL A 136 -3.78 4.93 -6.24
C VAL A 136 -2.50 4.81 -5.42
N LEU A 137 -1.40 4.38 -6.02
CA LEU A 137 -0.11 4.29 -5.32
C LEU A 137 0.35 5.65 -4.79
N GLN A 138 0.21 6.71 -5.57
CA GLN A 138 0.55 8.07 -5.12
C GLN A 138 -0.27 8.48 -3.88
N MET A 139 -1.58 8.22 -3.88
CA MET A 139 -2.45 8.54 -2.73
C MET A 139 -2.08 7.71 -1.49
N LEU A 140 -1.82 6.40 -1.64
CA LEU A 140 -1.41 5.53 -0.54
C LEU A 140 -0.06 5.96 0.05
N LEU A 141 0.90 6.30 -0.81
CA LEU A 141 2.23 6.74 -0.38
C LEU A 141 2.20 8.12 0.28
N MET A 142 1.35 9.04 -0.20
CA MET A 142 1.15 10.34 0.45
C MET A 142 0.60 10.20 1.86
N PHE A 143 -0.43 9.37 2.04
CA PHE A 143 -0.98 9.09 3.36
C PHE A 143 0.07 8.43 4.27
N LEU A 144 0.80 7.45 3.74
CA LEU A 144 1.86 6.77 4.49
C LEU A 144 2.94 7.77 4.92
N PHE A 145 3.40 8.61 4.03
CA PHE A 145 4.41 9.63 4.33
C PHE A 145 3.97 10.58 5.44
N GLU A 146 2.70 11.00 5.43
CA GLU A 146 2.14 11.89 6.45
C GLU A 146 2.04 11.23 7.82
N TYR A 147 1.64 9.93 7.89
CA TYR A 147 1.29 9.29 9.16
C TYR A 147 2.22 8.17 9.60
N TYR A 148 3.28 7.84 8.85
CA TYR A 148 4.13 6.69 9.17
C TYR A 148 4.79 6.78 10.54
N LEU A 149 5.26 7.96 10.93
CA LEU A 149 5.87 8.17 12.26
C LEU A 149 4.85 7.94 13.38
N TYR A 150 3.61 8.39 13.21
CA TYR A 150 2.54 8.10 14.14
C TYR A 150 2.23 6.61 14.24
N LEU A 151 2.19 5.92 13.11
CA LEU A 151 1.97 4.47 13.05
C LEU A 151 3.08 3.67 13.74
N LEU A 152 4.33 4.11 13.64
CA LEU A 152 5.45 3.52 14.40
C LEU A 152 5.27 3.71 15.92
N VAL A 153 4.90 4.91 16.35
CA VAL A 153 4.65 5.18 17.78
C VAL A 153 3.46 4.36 18.28
N LEU A 154 2.36 4.33 17.52
CA LEU A 154 1.17 3.55 17.81
C LEU A 154 1.46 2.06 17.95
N SER A 155 2.31 1.52 17.07
CA SER A 155 2.70 0.10 17.10
C SER A 155 3.51 -0.26 18.34
N ALA A 156 4.38 0.65 18.77
CA ALA A 156 5.24 0.45 19.92
C ALA A 156 4.49 0.66 21.25
N ASP A 157 3.72 1.75 21.34
CA ASP A 157 2.94 2.10 22.53
C ASP A 157 1.75 3.03 22.15
N PRO A 158 0.52 2.51 22.08
CA PRO A 158 -0.66 3.28 21.72
C PRO A 158 -1.05 4.36 22.73
N GLU A 159 -0.51 4.33 23.95
CA GLU A 159 -0.78 5.32 25.00
C GLU A 159 0.16 6.53 24.92
N LYS A 160 1.26 6.39 24.22
CA LYS A 160 2.33 7.40 24.16
C LYS A 160 1.91 8.71 23.51
N MET A 161 1.06 8.64 22.48
CA MET A 161 0.67 9.80 21.67
C MET A 161 -0.72 9.63 21.08
N THR A 162 -1.55 10.65 21.15
CA THR A 162 -2.80 10.69 20.38
C THR A 162 -2.58 11.27 18.99
N LEU A 163 -3.52 11.06 18.08
CA LEU A 163 -3.45 11.63 16.74
C LEU A 163 -3.45 13.16 16.76
N GLU A 164 -4.25 13.76 17.66
CA GLU A 164 -4.31 15.21 17.85
C GLU A 164 -2.97 15.77 18.38
N GLN A 165 -2.32 15.08 19.31
CA GLN A 165 -0.99 15.44 19.80
C GLN A 165 0.07 15.33 18.71
N TYR A 166 0.01 14.30 17.87
CA TYR A 166 0.89 14.14 16.72
C TYR A 166 0.78 15.32 15.76
N GLN A 167 -0.44 15.69 15.39
CA GLN A 167 -0.71 16.78 14.47
C GLN A 167 -0.33 18.15 15.07
N ALA A 168 -0.64 18.39 16.36
CA ALA A 168 -0.29 19.61 17.05
C ALA A 168 1.23 19.79 17.24
N GLY A 169 1.98 18.69 17.33
CA GLY A 169 3.45 18.68 17.46
C GLY A 169 4.21 19.02 16.19
N GLY A 170 3.53 19.22 15.06
CA GLY A 170 4.17 19.56 13.78
C GLY A 170 4.99 18.41 13.17
N TYR A 171 4.72 17.18 13.58
CA TYR A 171 5.39 15.99 13.05
C TYR A 171 4.94 15.59 11.63
N VAL A 172 3.96 16.30 11.08
CA VAL A 172 3.51 16.12 9.70
C VAL A 172 4.59 16.66 8.78
N GLN A 173 5.22 15.76 8.02
CA GLN A 173 6.22 16.15 7.03
C GLN A 173 5.53 16.90 5.88
N THR A 174 5.89 18.16 5.67
CA THR A 174 5.30 19.01 4.62
C THR A 174 6.04 18.94 3.29
N ASP A 175 7.30 18.50 3.31
CA ASP A 175 8.13 18.42 2.10
C ASP A 175 8.06 17.01 1.50
N ARG A 176 7.45 16.93 0.32
CA ARG A 176 7.19 15.67 -0.39
C ARG A 176 8.43 15.19 -1.17
N PRO A 177 8.96 13.98 -0.92
CA PRO A 177 10.04 13.43 -1.73
C PRO A 177 9.58 12.94 -3.11
N TRP A 178 8.27 12.73 -3.30
CA TRP A 178 7.72 12.17 -4.54
C TRP A 178 7.36 13.30 -5.52
N LYS A 179 8.25 13.57 -6.45
CA LYS A 179 7.93 14.35 -7.65
C LYS A 179 7.54 13.36 -8.74
N ALA A 180 6.32 13.54 -9.25
CA ALA A 180 5.82 12.82 -10.43
C ALA A 180 6.68 13.12 -11.66
#